data_c51b0c2a37664dcd89ba697156b0b1e7
#
_entry.id   c51b0c2a37664dcd89ba697156b0b1e7
#
_cell.length_a   1.000
_cell.length_b   1.000
_cell.length_c   1.000
_cell.angle_alpha   90.00
_cell.angle_beta   90.00
_cell.angle_gamma   90.00
#
_symmetry.space_group_name_H-M   'P 1'
#
loop_
_entity.id
_entity.type
_entity.pdbx_description
1 polymer ?
#
loop_
_entity_poly.entity_id
_entity_poly.type
_entity_poly.pdbx_seq_one_letter_code
_entity_poly.pdbx_strand_id
1 'polypeptide(L)'
;MKLENKKIPEGEFLAQRQEVLTQWPTGKDVDLEESVAYHKNMPASRNFSQKLINAKRDHRTLVQPRAGVPVLEEHIKLLQYLEKEGEADLLPSTIDSYTRQNRHQEAENGISESIRLGRAMLNGFPAVNHGVFNCRKVIESVNVPVQVRHGTPDARLLTEIAYAGGFTSYEGGGISYNLPYCKNIPMERTIRDWQYVDRLTGLYEEMGVSINREPYGPLTGTLVPPCISHAVAIIEALLAAEQGVKNISVGYGQCGNLRQDVAAIRTLEELTEEYLHKYGYDDVVVTTVLHQWMGGFPADEAKA
;
A
#
# COMPACT_ATOMS: atom_id res chain seq x y z
N MET A 1 25.02 -12.26 0.37
CA MET A 1 24.06 -13.22 -0.25
C MET A 1 23.54 -12.56 -1.51
N LYS A 2 23.55 -13.24 -2.64
CA LYS A 2 23.12 -12.66 -3.93
C LYS A 2 21.60 -12.49 -3.93
N LEU A 3 21.09 -11.34 -4.40
CA LEU A 3 19.65 -11.11 -4.59
C LEU A 3 19.16 -11.99 -5.76
N GLU A 4 18.12 -12.77 -5.53
CA GLU A 4 17.49 -13.60 -6.55
C GLU A 4 15.98 -13.35 -6.54
N ASN A 5 15.38 -13.30 -7.75
CA ASN A 5 13.93 -13.28 -7.86
C ASN A 5 13.41 -14.72 -7.85
N LYS A 6 13.17 -15.23 -6.66
CA LYS A 6 12.59 -16.54 -6.41
C LYS A 6 11.60 -16.45 -5.26
N LYS A 7 10.51 -17.18 -5.39
CA LYS A 7 9.53 -17.32 -4.31
C LYS A 7 10.20 -17.80 -3.03
N ILE A 8 10.02 -17.08 -1.94
CA ILE A 8 10.56 -17.45 -0.63
C ILE A 8 9.87 -18.76 -0.18
N PRO A 9 10.63 -19.83 0.13
CA PRO A 9 10.05 -21.07 0.64
C PRO A 9 9.25 -20.83 1.91
N GLU A 10 8.12 -21.52 2.07
CA GLU A 10 7.19 -21.30 3.18
C GLU A 10 7.87 -21.42 4.56
N GLY A 11 8.67 -22.46 4.77
CA GLY A 11 9.37 -22.64 6.05
C GLY A 11 10.36 -21.53 6.38
N GLU A 12 11.07 -20.99 5.36
CA GLU A 12 11.96 -19.83 5.52
C GLU A 12 11.13 -18.56 5.83
N PHE A 13 10.04 -18.35 5.10
CA PHE A 13 9.14 -17.23 5.33
C PHE A 13 8.55 -17.23 6.74
N LEU A 14 8.04 -18.37 7.20
CA LEU A 14 7.45 -18.49 8.54
C LEU A 14 8.49 -18.25 9.65
N ALA A 15 9.75 -18.67 9.46
CA ALA A 15 10.83 -18.36 10.40
C ALA A 15 11.12 -16.86 10.46
N GLN A 16 11.23 -16.19 9.30
CA GLN A 16 11.42 -14.74 9.24
C GLN A 16 10.23 -14.00 9.88
N ARG A 17 9.01 -14.50 9.67
CA ARG A 17 7.78 -13.93 10.24
C ARG A 17 7.79 -13.91 11.76
N GLN A 18 8.29 -14.95 12.41
CA GLN A 18 8.42 -14.99 13.87
C GLN A 18 9.32 -13.86 14.39
N GLU A 19 10.44 -13.59 13.71
CA GLU A 19 11.33 -12.48 14.09
C GLU A 19 10.67 -11.11 13.86
N VAL A 20 9.97 -10.94 12.73
CA VAL A 20 9.28 -9.67 12.40
C VAL A 20 8.22 -9.33 13.45
N LEU A 21 7.42 -10.29 13.86
CA LEU A 21 6.34 -10.08 14.84
C LEU A 21 6.84 -9.72 16.24
N THR A 22 8.11 -9.96 16.58
CA THR A 22 8.69 -9.55 17.86
C THR A 22 9.20 -8.10 17.88
N GLN A 23 9.24 -7.42 16.75
CA GLN A 23 9.81 -6.05 16.64
C GLN A 23 9.01 -4.98 17.41
N TRP A 24 7.71 -5.24 17.65
CA TRP A 24 6.85 -4.36 18.45
C TRP A 24 5.77 -5.18 19.17
N PRO A 25 5.32 -4.75 20.37
CA PRO A 25 4.38 -5.55 21.18
C PRO A 25 3.06 -5.94 20.51
N THR A 26 2.55 -5.14 19.57
CA THR A 26 1.31 -5.42 18.84
C THR A 26 1.44 -6.55 17.83
N GLY A 27 2.67 -6.93 17.46
CA GLY A 27 2.91 -8.09 16.59
C GLY A 27 2.44 -9.43 17.19
N LYS A 28 2.37 -9.53 18.53
CA LYS A 28 1.83 -10.73 19.21
C LYS A 28 0.36 -11.00 18.92
N ASP A 29 -0.38 -9.98 18.50
CA ASP A 29 -1.82 -10.07 18.22
C ASP A 29 -2.10 -10.50 16.78
N VAL A 30 -1.06 -10.75 15.99
CA VAL A 30 -1.17 -11.21 14.60
C VAL A 30 -1.22 -12.73 14.56
N ASP A 31 -2.38 -13.28 14.24
CA ASP A 31 -2.62 -14.67 13.92
C ASP A 31 -3.04 -14.81 12.46
N LEU A 32 -2.33 -15.64 11.69
CA LEU A 32 -2.54 -15.76 10.24
C LEU A 32 -3.87 -16.39 9.89
N GLU A 33 -4.22 -17.49 10.56
CA GLU A 33 -5.44 -18.25 10.27
C GLU A 33 -6.69 -17.43 10.66
N GLU A 34 -6.63 -16.78 11.82
CA GLU A 34 -7.66 -15.87 12.29
C GLU A 34 -7.82 -14.68 11.37
N SER A 35 -6.70 -14.10 10.90
CA SER A 35 -6.71 -12.97 9.97
C SER A 35 -7.33 -13.34 8.62
N VAL A 36 -6.99 -14.52 8.08
CA VAL A 36 -7.61 -15.03 6.85
C VAL A 36 -9.11 -15.28 7.05
N ALA A 37 -9.51 -15.84 8.19
CA ALA A 37 -10.93 -16.03 8.52
C ALA A 37 -11.67 -14.70 8.62
N TYR A 38 -11.06 -13.68 9.21
CA TYR A 38 -11.59 -12.32 9.28
C TYR A 38 -11.85 -11.74 7.87
N HIS A 39 -10.87 -11.83 6.97
CA HIS A 39 -11.02 -11.35 5.58
C HIS A 39 -12.12 -12.09 4.82
N LYS A 40 -12.22 -13.42 4.98
CA LYS A 40 -13.26 -14.23 4.31
C LYS A 40 -14.68 -13.88 4.78
N ASN A 41 -14.83 -13.41 6.00
CA ASN A 41 -16.09 -12.97 6.57
C ASN A 41 -16.41 -11.48 6.32
N MET A 42 -15.46 -10.73 5.76
CA MET A 42 -15.63 -9.32 5.49
C MET A 42 -16.59 -9.10 4.31
N PRO A 43 -17.44 -8.06 4.36
CA PRO A 43 -18.29 -7.70 3.22
C PRO A 43 -17.50 -7.47 1.94
N ALA A 44 -17.97 -8.02 0.81
CA ALA A 44 -17.32 -7.89 -0.49
C ALA A 44 -17.10 -6.41 -0.91
N SER A 45 -17.94 -5.48 -0.43
CA SER A 45 -17.80 -4.04 -0.67
C SER A 45 -16.49 -3.46 -0.12
N ARG A 46 -15.86 -4.12 0.84
CA ARG A 46 -14.57 -3.72 1.45
C ARG A 46 -13.36 -4.39 0.79
N ASN A 47 -13.56 -5.22 -0.23
CA ASN A 47 -12.46 -5.84 -0.97
C ASN A 47 -11.97 -4.91 -2.07
N PHE A 48 -10.73 -4.44 -1.93
CA PHE A 48 -10.11 -3.48 -2.85
C PHE A 48 -9.90 -4.06 -4.24
N SER A 49 -9.32 -5.26 -4.33
CA SER A 49 -9.07 -5.95 -5.60
C SER A 49 -10.36 -6.13 -6.40
N GLN A 50 -11.41 -6.64 -5.75
CA GLN A 50 -12.70 -6.86 -6.41
C GLN A 50 -13.33 -5.55 -6.93
N LYS A 51 -13.19 -4.47 -6.14
CA LYS A 51 -13.71 -3.15 -6.55
C LYS A 51 -12.97 -2.60 -7.77
N LEU A 52 -11.64 -2.76 -7.83
CA LEU A 52 -10.84 -2.36 -9.00
C LEU A 52 -11.18 -3.19 -10.23
N ILE A 53 -11.29 -4.51 -10.10
CA ILE A 53 -11.68 -5.43 -11.19
C ILE A 53 -13.04 -5.03 -11.76
N ASN A 54 -14.01 -4.77 -10.90
CA ASN A 54 -15.35 -4.33 -11.33
C ASN A 54 -15.28 -2.99 -12.05
N ALA A 55 -14.51 -2.02 -11.52
CA ALA A 55 -14.34 -0.72 -12.15
C ALA A 55 -13.65 -0.81 -13.53
N LYS A 56 -12.62 -1.67 -13.68
CA LYS A 56 -11.96 -1.94 -14.97
C LYS A 56 -12.98 -2.52 -15.98
N ARG A 57 -13.74 -3.53 -15.57
CA ARG A 57 -14.78 -4.14 -16.41
C ARG A 57 -15.85 -3.14 -16.84
N ASP A 58 -16.28 -2.29 -15.92
CA ASP A 58 -17.38 -1.33 -16.12
C ASP A 58 -16.88 0.02 -16.70
N HIS A 59 -15.58 0.12 -17.06
CA HIS A 59 -14.90 1.33 -17.56
C HIS A 59 -15.12 2.57 -16.67
N ARG A 60 -15.11 2.37 -15.36
CA ARG A 60 -15.27 3.43 -14.36
C ARG A 60 -13.90 3.85 -13.78
N THR A 61 -13.73 5.15 -13.62
CA THR A 61 -12.64 5.71 -12.83
C THR A 61 -13.09 5.85 -11.37
N LEU A 62 -12.29 5.37 -10.45
CA LEU A 62 -12.52 5.50 -9.01
C LEU A 62 -11.68 6.64 -8.44
N VAL A 63 -12.20 7.28 -7.40
CA VAL A 63 -11.53 8.39 -6.72
C VAL A 63 -11.06 7.95 -5.34
N GLN A 64 -9.77 8.21 -5.05
CA GLN A 64 -9.17 7.97 -3.75
C GLN A 64 -8.43 9.23 -3.28
N PRO A 65 -8.86 9.89 -2.20
CA PRO A 65 -8.10 10.95 -1.56
C PRO A 65 -6.85 10.41 -0.85
N ARG A 66 -6.00 11.29 -0.33
CA ARG A 66 -4.87 10.92 0.50
C ARG A 66 -4.97 11.59 1.87
N ALA A 67 -5.17 10.81 2.92
CA ALA A 67 -5.38 11.33 4.26
C ALA A 67 -4.95 10.32 5.34
N GLY A 68 -4.69 10.85 6.55
CA GLY A 68 -4.39 10.05 7.74
C GLY A 68 -4.10 10.96 8.93
N VAL A 69 -4.58 10.59 10.11
CA VAL A 69 -4.35 11.30 11.38
C VAL A 69 -4.04 10.31 12.50
N PRO A 70 -3.31 10.73 13.57
CA PRO A 70 -2.74 9.80 14.53
C PRO A 70 -3.72 9.18 15.52
N VAL A 71 -4.78 9.88 15.89
CA VAL A 71 -5.74 9.44 16.92
C VAL A 71 -6.83 8.60 16.28
N LEU A 72 -7.08 7.41 16.82
CA LEU A 72 -7.99 6.41 16.24
C LEU A 72 -9.37 6.98 15.92
N GLU A 73 -10.01 7.62 16.90
CA GLU A 73 -11.36 8.16 16.76
C GLU A 73 -11.43 9.26 15.71
N GLU A 74 -10.39 10.09 15.63
CA GLU A 74 -10.30 11.15 14.62
C GLU A 74 -10.00 10.58 13.23
N HIS A 75 -9.23 9.49 13.14
CA HIS A 75 -8.99 8.79 11.89
C HIS A 75 -10.27 8.15 11.35
N ILE A 76 -11.05 7.51 12.21
CA ILE A 76 -12.36 6.96 11.87
C ILE A 76 -13.30 8.06 11.36
N LYS A 77 -13.43 9.19 12.08
CA LYS A 77 -14.24 10.33 11.65
C LYS A 77 -13.80 10.88 10.28
N LEU A 78 -12.50 11.00 10.07
CA LEU A 78 -11.93 11.46 8.79
C LEU A 78 -12.34 10.52 7.64
N LEU A 79 -12.19 9.21 7.82
CA LEU A 79 -12.56 8.25 6.78
C LEU A 79 -14.06 8.24 6.51
N GLN A 80 -14.88 8.31 7.55
CA GLN A 80 -16.34 8.42 7.41
C GLN A 80 -16.76 9.71 6.68
N TYR A 81 -16.09 10.82 6.94
CA TYR A 81 -16.32 12.08 6.24
C TYR A 81 -15.96 11.98 4.75
N LEU A 82 -14.79 11.39 4.45
CA LEU A 82 -14.37 11.17 3.06
C LEU A 82 -15.30 10.23 2.29
N GLU A 83 -15.84 9.21 2.97
CA GLU A 83 -16.83 8.30 2.36
C GLU A 83 -18.16 9.00 2.09
N LYS A 84 -18.69 9.72 3.08
CA LYS A 84 -20.09 10.22 3.04
C LYS A 84 -20.21 11.57 2.35
N GLU A 85 -19.34 12.51 2.71
CA GLU A 85 -19.38 13.88 2.19
C GLU A 85 -18.46 14.06 0.98
N GLY A 86 -17.32 13.34 0.98
CA GLY A 86 -16.37 13.37 -0.14
C GLY A 86 -16.70 12.39 -1.26
N GLU A 87 -17.70 11.52 -1.07
CA GLU A 87 -18.12 10.50 -2.04
C GLU A 87 -16.93 9.66 -2.58
N ALA A 88 -15.91 9.45 -1.73
CA ALA A 88 -14.71 8.72 -2.12
C ALA A 88 -15.05 7.23 -2.40
N ASP A 89 -14.65 6.74 -3.55
CA ASP A 89 -14.83 5.33 -3.92
C ASP A 89 -13.91 4.39 -3.13
N LEU A 90 -12.71 4.87 -2.79
CA LEU A 90 -11.66 4.17 -2.07
C LEU A 90 -11.11 5.09 -0.99
N LEU A 91 -10.73 4.53 0.16
CA LEU A 91 -10.23 5.32 1.27
C LEU A 91 -8.73 5.05 1.51
N PRO A 92 -7.98 6.07 1.96
CA PRO A 92 -6.58 5.93 2.33
C PRO A 92 -6.43 5.72 3.82
N SER A 93 -5.38 5.03 4.23
CA SER A 93 -4.79 5.17 5.55
C SER A 93 -3.32 5.52 5.37
N THR A 94 -3.01 6.83 5.34
CA THR A 94 -1.65 7.32 5.21
C THR A 94 -0.91 7.11 6.52
N ILE A 95 0.19 6.38 6.47
CA ILE A 95 1.02 6.05 7.64
C ILE A 95 1.91 7.24 8.01
N ASP A 96 2.08 7.49 9.30
CA ASP A 96 2.90 8.57 9.83
C ASP A 96 4.41 8.37 9.57
N SER A 97 5.18 9.45 9.67
CA SER A 97 6.61 9.44 9.33
C SER A 97 7.48 8.63 10.29
N TYR A 98 7.10 8.44 11.56
CA TYR A 98 7.86 7.62 12.49
C TYR A 98 7.64 6.14 12.24
N THR A 99 6.39 5.70 12.04
CA THR A 99 6.06 4.32 11.65
C THR A 99 6.77 3.93 10.35
N ARG A 100 6.85 4.85 9.36
CA ARG A 100 7.60 4.61 8.10
C ARG A 100 9.10 4.35 8.31
N GLN A 101 9.66 4.79 9.42
CA GLN A 101 11.07 4.61 9.80
C GLN A 101 11.26 3.52 10.87
N ASN A 102 10.21 2.76 11.20
CA ASN A 102 10.18 1.78 12.29
C ASN A 102 10.54 2.38 13.66
N ARG A 103 10.24 3.67 13.86
CA ARG A 103 10.42 4.43 15.10
C ARG A 103 9.12 4.42 15.90
N HIS A 104 8.72 3.22 16.35
CA HIS A 104 7.42 3.00 16.96
C HIS A 104 7.27 3.69 18.34
N GLN A 105 8.37 3.86 19.09
CA GLN A 105 8.32 4.58 20.36
C GLN A 105 8.00 6.07 20.16
N GLU A 106 8.57 6.69 19.12
CA GLU A 106 8.29 8.09 18.81
C GLU A 106 6.86 8.27 18.25
N ALA A 107 6.36 7.26 17.50
CA ALA A 107 4.97 7.25 17.08
C ALA A 107 4.01 7.17 18.30
N GLU A 108 4.30 6.32 19.29
CA GLU A 108 3.55 6.23 20.56
C GLU A 108 3.51 7.56 21.31
N ASN A 109 4.67 8.21 21.44
CA ASN A 109 4.75 9.53 22.05
C ASN A 109 3.93 10.56 21.27
N GLY A 110 3.95 10.49 19.93
CA GLY A 110 3.18 11.36 19.04
C GLY A 110 1.66 11.17 19.17
N ILE A 111 1.18 9.92 19.35
CA ILE A 111 -0.23 9.64 19.65
C ILE A 111 -0.62 10.31 20.98
N SER A 112 0.14 10.04 22.03
CA SER A 112 -0.10 10.57 23.37
C SER A 112 -0.14 12.10 23.38
N GLU A 113 0.80 12.73 22.68
CA GLU A 113 0.88 14.19 22.56
C GLU A 113 -0.30 14.75 21.75
N SER A 114 -0.75 14.03 20.71
CA SER A 114 -1.92 14.42 19.91
C SER A 114 -3.18 14.45 20.75
N ILE A 115 -3.37 13.43 21.59
CA ILE A 115 -4.51 13.35 22.53
C ILE A 115 -4.42 14.49 23.56
N ARG A 116 -3.26 14.69 24.16
CA ARG A 116 -3.04 15.73 25.18
C ARG A 116 -3.32 17.14 24.67
N LEU A 117 -2.93 17.44 23.42
CA LEU A 117 -3.06 18.77 22.82
C LEU A 117 -4.36 18.97 22.03
N GLY A 118 -5.15 17.93 21.81
CA GLY A 118 -6.36 18.00 21.00
C GLY A 118 -6.09 18.37 19.52
N ARG A 119 -4.90 18.04 18.99
CA ARG A 119 -4.51 18.26 17.59
C ARG A 119 -3.50 17.22 17.12
N ALA A 120 -3.50 16.93 15.80
CA ALA A 120 -2.56 15.97 15.23
C ALA A 120 -1.10 16.43 15.37
N MET A 121 -0.27 15.62 16.00
CA MET A 121 1.19 15.80 16.12
C MET A 121 1.96 14.88 15.20
N LEU A 122 1.29 13.92 14.54
CA LEU A 122 1.83 13.08 13.49
C LEU A 122 1.11 13.37 12.17
N ASN A 123 1.79 13.10 11.06
CA ASN A 123 1.28 13.33 9.72
C ASN A 123 0.61 12.10 9.08
N GLY A 124 0.06 11.21 9.91
CA GLY A 124 -0.60 10.00 9.45
C GLY A 124 -1.04 9.10 10.59
N PHE A 125 -1.52 7.91 10.25
CA PHE A 125 -2.03 6.90 11.16
C PHE A 125 -0.93 5.90 11.53
N PRO A 126 -0.52 5.79 12.81
CA PRO A 126 0.53 4.87 13.26
C PRO A 126 -0.04 3.45 13.46
N ALA A 127 -0.34 2.76 12.36
CA ALA A 127 -1.05 1.48 12.37
C ALA A 127 -0.35 0.41 13.22
N VAL A 128 0.98 0.39 13.26
CA VAL A 128 1.73 -0.56 14.10
C VAL A 128 1.44 -0.35 15.58
N ASN A 129 1.40 0.90 16.04
CA ASN A 129 1.10 1.23 17.44
C ASN A 129 -0.36 0.94 17.81
N HIS A 130 -1.28 1.22 16.89
CA HIS A 130 -2.69 0.91 17.11
C HIS A 130 -2.97 -0.60 17.11
N GLY A 131 -2.17 -1.39 16.40
CA GLY A 131 -2.30 -2.86 16.34
C GLY A 131 -3.54 -3.35 15.60
N VAL A 132 -3.69 -4.67 15.56
CA VAL A 132 -4.69 -5.38 14.75
C VAL A 132 -6.11 -4.95 15.07
N PHE A 133 -6.49 -4.95 16.34
CA PHE A 133 -7.88 -4.70 16.75
C PHE A 133 -8.36 -3.27 16.47
N ASN A 134 -7.49 -2.27 16.62
CA ASN A 134 -7.86 -0.88 16.29
C ASN A 134 -7.86 -0.64 14.78
N CYS A 135 -6.98 -1.31 14.03
CA CYS A 135 -7.07 -1.32 12.57
C CYS A 135 -8.41 -1.90 12.09
N ARG A 136 -8.91 -2.98 12.70
CA ARG A 136 -10.24 -3.53 12.37
C ARG A 136 -11.38 -2.54 12.65
N LYS A 137 -11.32 -1.80 13.76
CA LYS A 137 -12.31 -0.73 14.02
C LYS A 137 -12.33 0.32 12.91
N VAL A 138 -11.15 0.66 12.36
CA VAL A 138 -11.06 1.57 11.21
C VAL A 138 -11.77 0.96 10.00
N ILE A 139 -11.45 -0.29 9.65
CA ILE A 139 -12.05 -0.99 8.49
C ILE A 139 -13.57 -1.15 8.66
N GLU A 140 -14.02 -1.50 9.85
CA GLU A 140 -15.45 -1.73 10.16
C GLU A 140 -16.27 -0.45 10.19
N SER A 141 -15.63 0.71 10.37
CA SER A 141 -16.29 2.01 10.46
C SER A 141 -16.78 2.58 9.12
N VAL A 142 -16.34 1.99 8.00
CA VAL A 142 -16.64 2.42 6.61
C VAL A 142 -17.11 1.26 5.76
N ASN A 143 -17.75 1.54 4.61
CA ASN A 143 -18.31 0.51 3.72
C ASN A 143 -17.51 0.32 2.42
N VAL A 144 -16.56 1.20 2.14
CA VAL A 144 -15.68 1.12 0.97
C VAL A 144 -14.29 0.63 1.38
N PRO A 145 -13.49 0.07 0.45
CA PRO A 145 -12.20 -0.49 0.77
C PRO A 145 -11.20 0.58 1.22
N VAL A 146 -10.28 0.18 2.12
CA VAL A 146 -9.21 1.04 2.64
C VAL A 146 -7.84 0.51 2.22
N GLN A 147 -6.97 1.40 1.74
CA GLN A 147 -5.62 1.10 1.35
C GLN A 147 -4.61 1.71 2.33
N VAL A 148 -3.58 0.96 2.67
CA VAL A 148 -2.41 1.49 3.37
C VAL A 148 -1.50 2.23 2.39
N ARG A 149 -1.19 3.50 2.70
CA ARG A 149 -0.32 4.36 1.89
C ARG A 149 0.83 4.89 2.74
N HIS A 150 2.06 4.62 2.30
CA HIS A 150 3.24 4.95 3.10
C HIS A 150 4.49 5.22 2.23
N GLY A 151 5.67 5.21 2.81
CA GLY A 151 6.97 5.34 2.17
C GLY A 151 8.02 4.60 2.99
N THR A 152 7.72 3.34 3.37
CA THR A 152 8.50 2.56 4.33
C THR A 152 9.50 1.65 3.59
N PRO A 153 10.81 1.78 3.83
CA PRO A 153 11.81 0.91 3.22
C PRO A 153 11.75 -0.53 3.72
N ASP A 154 11.49 -0.73 5.01
CA ASP A 154 11.21 -2.03 5.63
C ASP A 154 9.79 -2.03 6.18
N ALA A 155 8.86 -2.56 5.40
CA ALA A 155 7.43 -2.53 5.68
C ALA A 155 6.91 -3.84 6.29
N ARG A 156 7.78 -4.76 6.67
CA ARG A 156 7.39 -6.13 7.06
C ARG A 156 6.41 -6.16 8.23
N LEU A 157 6.74 -5.55 9.37
CA LEU A 157 5.85 -5.52 10.53
C LEU A 157 4.57 -4.72 10.24
N LEU A 158 4.68 -3.58 9.56
CA LEU A 158 3.51 -2.79 9.17
C LEU A 158 2.55 -3.59 8.31
N THR A 159 3.05 -4.41 7.39
CA THR A 159 2.22 -5.26 6.52
C THR A 159 1.52 -6.35 7.32
N GLU A 160 2.22 -7.02 8.25
CA GLU A 160 1.63 -8.03 9.14
C GLU A 160 0.44 -7.45 9.93
N ILE A 161 0.64 -6.30 10.57
CA ILE A 161 -0.42 -5.63 11.33
C ILE A 161 -1.57 -5.17 10.42
N ALA A 162 -1.24 -4.59 9.26
CA ALA A 162 -2.25 -4.08 8.34
C ALA A 162 -3.13 -5.20 7.78
N TYR A 163 -2.54 -6.30 7.31
CA TYR A 163 -3.32 -7.41 6.77
C TYR A 163 -4.17 -8.08 7.86
N ALA A 164 -3.59 -8.37 9.01
CA ALA A 164 -4.36 -8.87 10.14
C ALA A 164 -5.46 -7.90 10.59
N GLY A 165 -5.23 -6.59 10.42
CA GLY A 165 -6.16 -5.50 10.68
C GLY A 165 -7.23 -5.29 9.60
N GLY A 166 -7.26 -6.10 8.52
CA GLY A 166 -8.32 -6.08 7.53
C GLY A 166 -8.10 -5.14 6.32
N PHE A 167 -6.92 -4.55 6.17
CA PHE A 167 -6.60 -3.77 4.97
C PHE A 167 -6.46 -4.71 3.75
N THR A 168 -7.15 -4.39 2.67
CA THR A 168 -7.20 -5.21 1.44
C THR A 168 -6.39 -4.63 0.29
N SER A 169 -5.61 -3.59 0.54
CA SER A 169 -4.67 -3.01 -0.42
C SER A 169 -3.48 -2.35 0.28
N TYR A 170 -2.31 -2.45 -0.36
CA TYR A 170 -1.05 -2.03 0.21
C TYR A 170 -0.13 -1.40 -0.85
N GLU A 171 0.21 -0.11 -0.68
CA GLU A 171 1.10 0.64 -1.58
C GLU A 171 2.55 0.42 -1.22
N GLY A 172 3.42 0.42 -2.22
CA GLY A 172 4.87 0.53 -2.08
C GLY A 172 5.65 -0.60 -2.71
N GLY A 173 6.97 -0.45 -2.71
CA GLY A 173 7.89 -1.42 -3.28
C GLY A 173 9.34 -1.14 -2.89
N GLY A 174 10.20 -2.13 -3.04
CA GLY A 174 11.60 -2.09 -2.61
C GLY A 174 12.46 -1.13 -3.42
N ILE A 175 12.10 -0.90 -4.68
CA ILE A 175 12.80 0.01 -5.59
C ILE A 175 12.13 1.38 -5.57
N SER A 176 10.81 1.39 -5.73
CA SER A 176 10.01 2.60 -5.86
C SER A 176 10.03 3.48 -4.62
N TYR A 177 10.14 2.92 -3.42
CA TYR A 177 10.36 3.68 -2.20
C TYR A 177 11.83 3.96 -1.89
N ASN A 178 12.74 3.09 -2.33
CA ASN A 178 14.16 3.34 -2.12
C ASN A 178 14.63 4.60 -2.86
N LEU A 179 14.30 4.72 -4.13
CA LEU A 179 14.76 5.82 -4.99
C LEU A 179 14.50 7.22 -4.39
N PRO A 180 13.28 7.57 -3.96
CA PRO A 180 13.01 8.91 -3.43
C PRO A 180 13.30 9.08 -1.93
N TYR A 181 13.23 8.01 -1.12
CA TYR A 181 13.15 8.16 0.34
C TYR A 181 14.29 7.51 1.12
N CYS A 182 15.08 6.61 0.53
CA CYS A 182 15.99 5.74 1.28
C CYS A 182 17.46 5.86 0.87
N LYS A 183 17.97 7.08 0.77
CA LYS A 183 19.32 7.39 0.27
C LYS A 183 20.47 6.61 0.96
N ASN A 184 20.30 6.20 2.21
CA ASN A 184 21.33 5.53 3.01
C ASN A 184 21.05 4.03 3.21
N ILE A 185 20.01 3.48 2.58
CA ILE A 185 19.67 2.06 2.68
C ILE A 185 19.98 1.40 1.34
N PRO A 186 20.82 0.35 1.31
CA PRO A 186 21.09 -0.38 0.08
C PRO A 186 19.81 -0.90 -0.57
N MET A 187 19.66 -0.70 -1.88
CA MET A 187 18.48 -1.14 -2.63
C MET A 187 18.26 -2.65 -2.53
N GLU A 188 19.32 -3.43 -2.50
CA GLU A 188 19.26 -4.87 -2.30
C GLU A 188 18.51 -5.24 -1.01
N ARG A 189 18.73 -4.48 0.07
CA ARG A 189 18.06 -4.70 1.34
C ARG A 189 16.56 -4.39 1.22
N THR A 190 16.21 -3.23 0.65
CA THR A 190 14.80 -2.85 0.51
C THR A 190 14.03 -3.81 -0.41
N ILE A 191 14.67 -4.32 -1.48
CA ILE A 191 14.04 -5.34 -2.32
C ILE A 191 13.78 -6.62 -1.51
N ARG A 192 14.71 -7.09 -0.67
CA ARG A 192 14.50 -8.28 0.17
C ARG A 192 13.37 -8.08 1.18
N ASP A 193 13.36 -6.93 1.86
CA ASP A 193 12.33 -6.61 2.83
C ASP A 193 10.94 -6.56 2.16
N TRP A 194 10.89 -6.12 0.89
CA TRP A 194 9.67 -6.10 0.10
C TRP A 194 9.31 -7.45 -0.54
N GLN A 195 10.27 -8.32 -0.82
CA GLN A 195 9.97 -9.71 -1.19
C GLN A 195 9.22 -10.44 -0.06
N TYR A 196 9.55 -10.13 1.20
CA TYR A 196 8.76 -10.60 2.35
C TYR A 196 7.30 -10.11 2.30
N VAL A 197 7.09 -8.81 2.04
CA VAL A 197 5.75 -8.21 1.93
C VAL A 197 4.95 -8.89 0.81
N ASP A 198 5.56 -9.08 -0.34
CA ASP A 198 4.93 -9.73 -1.48
C ASP A 198 4.68 -11.22 -1.21
N ARG A 199 5.58 -11.90 -0.49
CA ARG A 199 5.35 -13.31 -0.06
C ARG A 199 4.20 -13.44 0.92
N LEU A 200 4.07 -12.51 1.86
CA LEU A 200 2.90 -12.47 2.76
C LEU A 200 1.61 -12.29 1.96
N THR A 201 1.60 -11.37 0.99
CA THR A 201 0.46 -11.15 0.09
C THR A 201 0.12 -12.42 -0.69
N GLY A 202 1.14 -13.09 -1.27
CA GLY A 202 0.97 -14.35 -1.98
C GLY A 202 0.45 -15.48 -1.07
N LEU A 203 0.82 -15.49 0.22
CA LEU A 203 0.30 -16.47 1.17
C LEU A 203 -1.20 -16.25 1.46
N TYR A 204 -1.64 -14.99 1.58
CA TYR A 204 -3.07 -14.67 1.68
C TYR A 204 -3.83 -15.10 0.43
N GLU A 205 -3.28 -14.89 -0.78
CA GLU A 205 -3.89 -15.37 -2.03
C GLU A 205 -4.00 -16.91 -2.05
N GLU A 206 -2.95 -17.63 -1.66
CA GLU A 206 -2.95 -19.10 -1.54
C GLU A 206 -4.02 -19.60 -0.56
N MET A 207 -4.32 -18.81 0.47
CA MET A 207 -5.37 -19.10 1.45
C MET A 207 -6.76 -18.55 1.02
N GLY A 208 -6.89 -18.02 -0.20
CA GLY A 208 -8.14 -17.55 -0.79
C GLY A 208 -8.58 -16.15 -0.37
N VAL A 209 -7.64 -15.31 0.01
CA VAL A 209 -7.86 -13.88 0.32
C VAL A 209 -7.07 -13.01 -0.65
N SER A 210 -7.78 -12.25 -1.46
CA SER A 210 -7.19 -11.33 -2.44
C SER A 210 -6.83 -9.99 -1.81
N ILE A 211 -5.55 -9.62 -1.89
CA ILE A 211 -5.04 -8.33 -1.46
C ILE A 211 -4.36 -7.64 -2.64
N ASN A 212 -4.75 -6.40 -2.91
CA ASN A 212 -4.14 -5.60 -3.97
C ASN A 212 -2.76 -5.08 -3.56
N ARG A 213 -1.78 -5.22 -4.45
CA ARG A 213 -0.46 -4.61 -4.32
C ARG A 213 -0.31 -3.46 -5.31
N GLU A 214 0.18 -2.33 -4.84
CA GLU A 214 0.44 -1.15 -5.66
C GLU A 214 1.90 -0.71 -5.50
N PRO A 215 2.82 -1.00 -6.45
CA PRO A 215 4.12 -0.33 -6.49
C PRO A 215 3.95 1.19 -6.46
N TYR A 216 4.84 1.91 -5.76
CA TYR A 216 4.71 3.37 -5.65
C TYR A 216 4.80 4.05 -7.01
N GLY A 217 3.64 4.45 -7.54
CA GLY A 217 3.50 4.99 -8.89
C GLY A 217 4.03 6.41 -9.11
N PRO A 218 3.94 7.36 -8.15
CA PRO A 218 4.25 8.76 -8.44
C PRO A 218 5.75 9.11 -8.43
N LEU A 219 6.63 8.23 -8.95
CA LEU A 219 8.06 8.49 -9.11
C LEU A 219 8.33 9.72 -9.99
N THR A 220 7.49 9.97 -10.98
CA THR A 220 7.58 11.19 -11.82
C THR A 220 7.36 12.47 -11.03
N GLY A 221 6.57 12.43 -9.97
CA GLY A 221 6.43 13.54 -9.00
C GLY A 221 7.70 13.80 -8.17
N THR A 222 8.64 12.84 -8.15
CA THR A 222 9.97 12.97 -7.55
C THR A 222 11.08 13.17 -8.58
N LEU A 223 10.72 13.68 -9.76
CA LEU A 223 11.62 14.00 -10.88
C LEU A 223 12.30 12.78 -11.53
N VAL A 224 11.77 11.59 -11.35
CA VAL A 224 12.20 10.40 -12.09
C VAL A 224 11.56 10.43 -13.48
N PRO A 225 12.33 10.25 -14.58
CA PRO A 225 11.78 10.22 -15.93
C PRO A 225 10.70 9.15 -16.10
N PRO A 226 9.63 9.37 -16.89
CA PRO A 226 8.54 8.42 -17.09
C PRO A 226 8.98 7.01 -17.50
N CYS A 227 9.96 6.88 -18.38
CA CYS A 227 10.47 5.58 -18.81
C CYS A 227 11.13 4.79 -17.66
N ILE A 228 11.82 5.47 -16.74
CA ILE A 228 12.41 4.83 -15.55
C ILE A 228 11.30 4.47 -14.56
N SER A 229 10.30 5.36 -14.36
CA SER A 229 9.14 5.07 -13.52
C SER A 229 8.39 3.82 -14.01
N HIS A 230 8.15 3.69 -15.31
CA HIS A 230 7.54 2.50 -15.92
C HIS A 230 8.38 1.25 -15.72
N ALA A 231 9.69 1.32 -15.98
CA ALA A 231 10.59 0.19 -15.79
C ALA A 231 10.57 -0.30 -14.33
N VAL A 232 10.58 0.63 -13.36
CA VAL A 232 10.50 0.29 -11.93
C VAL A 232 9.18 -0.39 -11.60
N ALA A 233 8.04 0.15 -12.05
CA ALA A 233 6.73 -0.43 -11.78
C ALA A 233 6.59 -1.85 -12.36
N ILE A 234 7.06 -2.07 -13.60
CA ILE A 234 7.05 -3.38 -14.27
C ILE A 234 7.96 -4.38 -13.52
N ILE A 235 9.17 -3.96 -13.14
CA ILE A 235 10.08 -4.82 -12.38
C ILE A 235 9.46 -5.21 -11.04
N GLU A 236 8.87 -4.27 -10.31
CA GLU A 236 8.20 -4.57 -9.03
C GLU A 236 6.96 -5.44 -9.20
N ALA A 237 6.20 -5.29 -10.29
CA ALA A 237 5.10 -6.19 -10.62
C ALA A 237 5.60 -7.64 -10.84
N LEU A 238 6.72 -7.82 -11.54
CA LEU A 238 7.35 -9.14 -11.73
C LEU A 238 7.89 -9.72 -10.42
N LEU A 239 8.51 -8.88 -9.58
CA LEU A 239 8.98 -9.30 -8.25
C LEU A 239 7.83 -9.78 -7.37
N ALA A 240 6.71 -9.06 -7.38
CA ALA A 240 5.52 -9.39 -6.61
C ALA A 240 4.82 -10.66 -7.14
N ALA A 241 4.68 -10.79 -8.47
CA ALA A 241 4.08 -11.96 -9.10
C ALA A 241 4.85 -13.26 -8.78
N GLU A 242 6.19 -13.22 -8.74
CA GLU A 242 7.03 -14.36 -8.34
C GLU A 242 6.73 -14.81 -6.90
N GLN A 243 6.39 -13.88 -6.00
CA GLN A 243 6.02 -14.20 -4.62
C GLN A 243 4.57 -14.69 -4.46
N GLY A 244 3.79 -14.73 -5.54
CA GLY A 244 2.41 -15.23 -5.58
C GLY A 244 1.32 -14.17 -5.55
N VAL A 245 1.66 -12.90 -5.72
CA VAL A 245 0.67 -11.81 -5.80
C VAL A 245 -0.12 -11.92 -7.10
N LYS A 246 -1.45 -11.80 -7.01
CA LYS A 246 -2.37 -11.95 -8.17
C LYS A 246 -3.10 -10.66 -8.56
N ASN A 247 -3.06 -9.63 -7.73
CA ASN A 247 -3.75 -8.36 -8.00
C ASN A 247 -2.75 -7.21 -7.84
N ILE A 248 -2.38 -6.58 -8.95
CA ILE A 248 -1.36 -5.55 -8.99
C ILE A 248 -1.92 -4.29 -9.64
N SER A 249 -1.76 -3.15 -8.97
CA SER A 249 -2.06 -1.83 -9.53
C SER A 249 -0.77 -1.12 -9.85
N VAL A 250 -0.55 -0.75 -11.12
CA VAL A 250 0.61 0.03 -11.52
C VAL A 250 0.26 1.50 -11.65
N GLY A 251 1.10 2.36 -11.10
CA GLY A 251 0.81 3.78 -10.96
C GLY A 251 1.70 4.69 -11.78
N TYR A 252 1.17 5.85 -12.15
CA TYR A 252 1.88 6.93 -12.81
C TYR A 252 1.53 8.27 -12.17
N GLY A 253 2.54 9.09 -11.86
CA GLY A 253 2.34 10.45 -11.35
C GLY A 253 2.18 11.45 -12.47
N GLN A 254 1.11 12.24 -12.42
CA GLN A 254 0.82 13.31 -13.38
C GLN A 254 2.00 14.27 -13.55
N CYS A 255 2.42 14.50 -14.80
CA CYS A 255 3.48 15.46 -15.16
C CYS A 255 2.94 16.80 -15.69
N GLY A 256 1.64 16.93 -15.86
CA GLY A 256 0.98 18.14 -16.34
C GLY A 256 0.95 18.28 -17.86
N ASN A 257 1.29 17.26 -18.61
CA ASN A 257 1.10 17.21 -20.07
C ASN A 257 0.10 16.10 -20.40
N LEU A 258 -1.14 16.50 -20.74
CA LEU A 258 -2.25 15.58 -20.96
C LEU A 258 -1.92 14.45 -21.95
N ARG A 259 -1.25 14.77 -23.07
CA ARG A 259 -0.91 13.76 -24.08
C ARG A 259 0.09 12.74 -23.55
N GLN A 260 1.12 13.26 -22.84
CA GLN A 260 2.12 12.41 -22.21
C GLN A 260 1.50 11.58 -21.09
N ASP A 261 0.69 12.17 -20.22
CA ASP A 261 0.10 11.48 -19.07
C ASP A 261 -0.87 10.37 -19.52
N VAL A 262 -1.70 10.62 -20.55
CA VAL A 262 -2.58 9.61 -21.14
C VAL A 262 -1.79 8.50 -21.83
N ALA A 263 -0.76 8.83 -22.60
CA ALA A 263 0.08 7.84 -23.25
C ALA A 263 0.82 6.99 -22.21
N ALA A 264 1.38 7.61 -21.18
CA ALA A 264 2.14 6.96 -20.14
C ALA A 264 1.31 5.92 -19.38
N ILE A 265 0.10 6.28 -18.92
CA ILE A 265 -0.71 5.34 -18.13
C ILE A 265 -1.17 4.15 -18.96
N ARG A 266 -1.54 4.34 -20.24
CA ARG A 266 -1.91 3.26 -21.16
C ARG A 266 -0.74 2.34 -21.45
N THR A 267 0.41 2.91 -21.81
CA THR A 267 1.62 2.13 -22.11
C THR A 267 2.09 1.36 -20.88
N LEU A 268 1.95 1.94 -19.67
CA LEU A 268 2.31 1.24 -18.44
C LEU A 268 1.45 -0.01 -18.22
N GLU A 269 0.14 0.08 -18.44
CA GLU A 269 -0.75 -1.08 -18.34
C GLU A 269 -0.37 -2.15 -19.36
N GLU A 270 -0.32 -1.77 -20.64
CA GLU A 270 0.00 -2.69 -21.76
C GLU A 270 1.35 -3.40 -21.55
N LEU A 271 2.40 -2.67 -21.23
CA LEU A 271 3.72 -3.24 -21.00
C LEU A 271 3.77 -4.12 -19.75
N THR A 272 3.06 -3.76 -18.69
CA THR A 272 3.02 -4.59 -17.48
C THR A 272 2.36 -5.94 -17.76
N GLU A 273 1.22 -5.94 -18.46
CA GLU A 273 0.55 -7.17 -18.90
C GLU A 273 1.43 -7.99 -19.84
N GLU A 274 2.09 -7.35 -20.83
CA GLU A 274 3.02 -8.01 -21.76
C GLU A 274 4.17 -8.71 -21.02
N TYR A 275 4.82 -8.01 -20.08
CA TYR A 275 5.95 -8.58 -19.36
C TYR A 275 5.52 -9.68 -18.37
N LEU A 276 4.39 -9.55 -17.69
CA LEU A 276 3.84 -10.60 -16.85
C LEU A 276 3.55 -11.86 -17.68
N HIS A 277 2.88 -11.73 -18.80
CA HIS A 277 2.62 -12.83 -19.73
C HIS A 277 3.93 -13.46 -20.24
N LYS A 278 4.89 -12.65 -20.67
CA LYS A 278 6.20 -13.11 -21.14
C LYS A 278 6.94 -13.99 -20.14
N TYR A 279 6.76 -13.74 -18.85
CA TYR A 279 7.37 -14.51 -17.78
C TYR A 279 6.45 -15.58 -17.15
N GLY A 280 5.27 -15.82 -17.74
CA GLY A 280 4.35 -16.90 -17.36
C GLY A 280 3.41 -16.59 -16.19
N TYR A 281 3.19 -15.30 -15.88
CA TYR A 281 2.25 -14.87 -14.85
C TYR A 281 0.89 -14.47 -15.45
N ASP A 282 0.26 -15.40 -16.18
CA ASP A 282 -0.98 -15.16 -16.93
C ASP A 282 -2.22 -14.94 -16.07
N ASP A 283 -2.14 -15.28 -14.78
CA ASP A 283 -3.23 -15.18 -13.81
C ASP A 283 -3.17 -13.92 -12.92
N VAL A 284 -2.24 -13.01 -13.23
CA VAL A 284 -2.13 -11.73 -12.54
C VAL A 284 -3.04 -10.68 -13.19
N VAL A 285 -3.92 -10.09 -12.39
CA VAL A 285 -4.77 -8.98 -12.81
C VAL A 285 -4.05 -7.66 -12.61
N VAL A 286 -3.91 -6.89 -13.70
CA VAL A 286 -3.32 -5.55 -13.68
C VAL A 286 -4.41 -4.49 -13.71
N THR A 287 -4.28 -3.49 -12.86
CA THR A 287 -5.09 -2.26 -12.89
C THR A 287 -4.16 -1.04 -12.84
N THR A 288 -4.70 0.15 -13.10
CA THR A 288 -3.89 1.36 -13.19
C THR A 288 -4.34 2.44 -12.20
N VAL A 289 -3.37 3.23 -11.73
CA VAL A 289 -3.59 4.36 -10.83
C VAL A 289 -2.91 5.61 -11.41
N LEU A 290 -3.69 6.67 -11.65
CA LEU A 290 -3.15 7.98 -11.95
C LEU A 290 -3.08 8.79 -10.64
N HIS A 291 -1.87 9.05 -10.16
CA HIS A 291 -1.66 9.98 -9.07
C HIS A 291 -1.72 11.41 -9.61
N GLN A 292 -2.68 12.19 -9.14
CA GLN A 292 -2.82 13.58 -9.52
C GLN A 292 -1.57 14.39 -9.13
N TRP A 293 -1.47 15.61 -9.67
CA TRP A 293 -0.37 16.52 -9.46
C TRP A 293 0.12 16.58 -8.01
N MET A 294 1.40 16.31 -7.79
CA MET A 294 2.03 16.28 -6.48
C MET A 294 2.94 17.49 -6.21
N GLY A 295 3.00 18.44 -7.12
CA GLY A 295 3.73 19.69 -6.94
C GLY A 295 2.94 20.72 -6.11
N GLY A 296 3.50 21.93 -6.01
CA GLY A 296 2.80 23.02 -5.35
C GLY A 296 1.56 23.46 -6.11
N PHE A 297 0.48 23.70 -5.38
CA PHE A 297 -0.72 24.33 -5.92
C PHE A 297 -0.66 25.86 -5.72
N PRO A 298 -1.23 26.67 -6.63
CA PRO A 298 -1.43 28.09 -6.41
C PRO A 298 -2.22 28.33 -5.12
N ALA A 299 -1.93 29.45 -4.43
CA ALA A 299 -2.69 29.84 -3.24
C ALA A 299 -4.14 30.29 -3.59
N ASP A 300 -4.39 30.62 -4.83
CA ASP A 300 -5.70 30.96 -5.37
C ASP A 300 -6.41 29.67 -5.80
N GLU A 301 -7.49 29.33 -5.12
CA GLU A 301 -8.27 28.10 -5.36
C GLU A 301 -8.81 27.99 -6.80
N ALA A 302 -9.13 29.14 -7.44
CA ALA A 302 -9.61 29.15 -8.82
C ALA A 302 -8.49 28.82 -9.85
N LYS A 303 -7.23 28.89 -9.43
CA LYS A 303 -6.06 28.54 -10.24
C LYS A 303 -5.49 27.17 -9.90
N ALA A 304 -5.90 26.58 -8.79
CA ALA A 304 -5.48 25.25 -8.35
C ALA A 304 -6.29 24.17 -9.06
#